data_45ab19cd6303b61488b7aa57dfec9a58
#
_entry.id   45ab19cd6303b61488b7aa57dfec9a58
#
_cell.length_a   1.000
_cell.length_b   1.000
_cell.length_c   1.000
_cell.angle_alpha   90.00
_cell.angle_beta   90.00
_cell.angle_gamma   90.00
#
_symmetry.space_group_name_H-M   'P 1'
#
loop_
_entity.id
_entity.type
_entity.pdbx_description
1 polymer ?
#
loop_
_entity_poly.entity_id
_entity_poly.type
_entity_poly.pdbx_seq_one_letter_code
_entity_poly.pdbx_strand_id
1 'polypeptide(L)'
;MPLKKIPHAFKEICDRVAAATFCNPFDPTRRELYSKLIGRQYDDSDKSDFHALSEAVEKARVSLGNAGILDYRKFRAIDAEKIRMLILFGCYHQIFYLMDEHIESQLKSPGKTIPFRHGGGCVSTLCRNGFSEEESVWYVGVFYQIRRAYYFISRNLIGSSPCMHAFKRRLWNNLFTHDIGNYETCMWDRMEEFSVLLVGETGSGKGSAASALGYSGFVPYDLVKKCFAFDFQDAFVAANLSQYSQSLLESELFGHRKGAFTGALSDYDGLFARCRAFGSVFLDEIGDVPLTAQIKLLRLLQEREYSPVGGRQILGFCGRVIAAANPSIDQHLNDGEFRHDFYYRLCSDRIELPTLRQRISELPSELEAMVQYLIRKITGISDQGLKGMVMEVLSTLKGHDWPGNVRELEQSIRQILMSQHYTPWKEPDDSIDKVDEFARKIKNGSLTASELASGYARHLYDLNGNYESVSKIMNVDRRTVKKYLNRS
;
A
#
# COMPACT_ATOMS: atom_id res chain seq x y z
N MET A 1 18.36 -36.54 -27.98
CA MET A 1 18.97 -37.22 -26.81
C MET A 1 17.87 -37.50 -25.79
N PRO A 2 17.92 -38.64 -25.07
CA PRO A 2 16.93 -38.89 -24.03
C PRO A 2 17.06 -37.85 -22.92
N LEU A 3 15.91 -37.29 -22.48
CA LEU A 3 15.89 -36.28 -21.43
C LEU A 3 16.40 -36.86 -20.10
N LYS A 4 17.29 -36.14 -19.43
CA LYS A 4 17.93 -36.51 -18.18
C LYS A 4 16.95 -36.41 -17.00
N LYS A 5 17.25 -37.10 -15.92
CA LYS A 5 16.65 -36.90 -14.57
C LYS A 5 17.69 -36.23 -13.68
N ILE A 6 17.24 -35.51 -12.67
CA ILE A 6 18.12 -34.98 -11.62
C ILE A 6 18.74 -36.18 -10.88
N PRO A 7 20.09 -36.25 -10.74
CA PRO A 7 20.71 -37.29 -9.93
C PRO A 7 20.19 -37.24 -8.50
N HIS A 8 20.05 -38.42 -7.86
CA HIS A 8 19.47 -38.55 -6.53
C HIS A 8 20.15 -37.66 -5.48
N ALA A 9 21.46 -37.49 -5.56
CA ALA A 9 22.26 -36.64 -4.67
C ALA A 9 21.88 -35.16 -4.70
N PHE A 10 21.25 -34.66 -5.78
CA PHE A 10 20.87 -33.26 -5.93
C PHE A 10 19.37 -33.04 -5.85
N LYS A 11 18.57 -34.09 -5.79
CA LYS A 11 17.13 -33.99 -5.83
C LYS A 11 16.57 -33.18 -4.67
N GLU A 12 17.04 -33.46 -3.46
CA GLU A 12 16.58 -32.78 -2.25
C GLU A 12 16.85 -31.28 -2.26
N ILE A 13 18.07 -30.86 -2.65
CA ILE A 13 18.41 -29.44 -2.71
C ILE A 13 17.61 -28.72 -3.79
N CYS A 14 17.40 -29.35 -4.95
CA CYS A 14 16.57 -28.78 -6.01
C CYS A 14 15.10 -28.64 -5.57
N ASP A 15 14.56 -29.63 -4.84
CA ASP A 15 13.20 -29.56 -4.30
C ASP A 15 13.05 -28.44 -3.26
N ARG A 16 14.01 -28.31 -2.33
CA ARG A 16 14.03 -27.24 -1.32
C ARG A 16 14.15 -25.87 -1.94
N VAL A 17 15.04 -25.67 -2.91
CA VAL A 17 15.21 -24.40 -3.59
C VAL A 17 13.98 -24.07 -4.43
N ALA A 18 13.42 -25.01 -5.16
CA ALA A 18 12.20 -24.78 -5.93
C ALA A 18 11.02 -24.33 -5.04
N ALA A 19 10.88 -24.91 -3.86
CA ALA A 19 9.87 -24.48 -2.89
C ALA A 19 10.12 -23.07 -2.30
N ALA A 20 11.40 -22.67 -2.19
CA ALA A 20 11.80 -21.38 -1.65
C ALA A 20 11.85 -20.26 -2.70
N THR A 21 12.01 -20.64 -3.98
CA THR A 21 12.08 -19.68 -5.08
C THR A 21 10.72 -19.00 -5.25
N PHE A 22 10.76 -17.67 -5.33
CA PHE A 22 9.55 -16.86 -5.51
C PHE A 22 8.50 -16.95 -4.39
N CYS A 23 8.83 -17.56 -3.26
CA CYS A 23 8.00 -17.52 -2.08
C CYS A 23 7.76 -16.06 -1.66
N ASN A 24 6.53 -15.75 -1.22
CA ASN A 24 6.20 -14.43 -0.70
C ASN A 24 7.12 -14.10 0.51
N PRO A 25 7.93 -13.03 0.45
CA PRO A 25 8.91 -12.73 1.50
C PRO A 25 8.27 -12.36 2.85
N PHE A 26 6.98 -12.06 2.87
CA PHE A 26 6.20 -11.73 4.07
C PHE A 26 5.37 -12.92 4.59
N ASP A 27 5.51 -14.10 3.96
CA ASP A 27 4.88 -15.32 4.44
C ASP A 27 5.74 -15.99 5.52
N PRO A 28 5.16 -16.41 6.66
CA PRO A 28 5.90 -17.11 7.71
C PRO A 28 6.63 -18.38 7.23
N THR A 29 6.06 -19.08 6.25
CA THR A 29 6.63 -20.33 5.70
C THR A 29 7.99 -20.11 5.04
N ARG A 30 8.30 -18.89 4.57
CA ARG A 30 9.60 -18.57 3.99
C ARG A 30 10.76 -18.82 4.95
N ARG A 31 10.61 -18.41 6.21
CA ARG A 31 11.66 -18.63 7.23
C ARG A 31 11.94 -20.11 7.45
N GLU A 32 10.91 -20.95 7.45
CA GLU A 32 11.07 -22.40 7.55
C GLU A 32 11.80 -22.98 6.34
N LEU A 33 11.43 -22.54 5.13
CA LEU A 33 12.08 -22.98 3.89
C LEU A 33 13.55 -22.57 3.86
N TYR A 34 13.87 -21.35 4.23
CA TYR A 34 15.24 -20.86 4.29
C TYR A 34 16.06 -21.55 5.39
N SER A 35 15.46 -21.80 6.55
CA SER A 35 16.09 -22.59 7.63
C SER A 35 16.46 -23.99 7.18
N LYS A 36 15.60 -24.64 6.39
CA LYS A 36 15.89 -25.96 5.79
C LYS A 36 17.03 -25.90 4.76
N LEU A 37 17.21 -24.78 4.07
CA LEU A 37 18.30 -24.61 3.10
C LEU A 37 19.65 -24.40 3.76
N ILE A 38 19.72 -23.61 4.84
CA ILE A 38 20.97 -23.30 5.55
C ILE A 38 21.29 -24.28 6.69
N GLY A 39 20.33 -25.18 7.04
CA GLY A 39 20.50 -26.17 8.11
C GLY A 39 20.46 -25.62 9.53
N ARG A 40 20.00 -24.38 9.73
CA ARG A 40 19.81 -23.71 11.02
C ARG A 40 18.62 -22.73 10.96
N GLN A 41 18.21 -22.20 12.11
CA GLN A 41 17.14 -21.20 12.13
C GLN A 41 17.57 -19.94 11.36
N TYR A 42 16.73 -19.51 10.40
CA TYR A 42 16.98 -18.33 9.57
C TYR A 42 16.39 -17.08 10.23
N ASP A 43 17.16 -16.01 10.31
CA ASP A 43 16.73 -14.69 10.78
C ASP A 43 16.92 -13.63 9.69
N ASP A 44 15.83 -12.99 9.28
CA ASP A 44 15.83 -11.90 8.29
C ASP A 44 16.66 -10.68 8.70
N SER A 45 16.92 -10.50 9.99
CA SER A 45 17.73 -9.40 10.52
C SER A 45 19.23 -9.69 10.50
N ASP A 46 19.64 -10.98 10.39
CA ASP A 46 21.04 -11.39 10.36
C ASP A 46 21.56 -11.49 8.91
N LYS A 47 22.45 -10.57 8.56
CA LYS A 47 23.13 -10.60 7.26
C LYS A 47 23.94 -11.88 7.03
N SER A 48 24.41 -12.54 8.10
CA SER A 48 25.17 -13.79 8.00
C SER A 48 24.30 -14.95 7.50
N ASP A 49 23.02 -15.00 7.87
CA ASP A 49 22.09 -16.03 7.42
C ASP A 49 21.77 -15.88 5.94
N PHE A 50 21.68 -14.64 5.47
CA PHE A 50 21.52 -14.37 4.07
C PHE A 50 22.74 -14.76 3.22
N HIS A 51 23.96 -14.54 3.73
CA HIS A 51 25.19 -15.01 3.11
C HIS A 51 25.24 -16.54 3.08
N ALA A 52 24.87 -17.20 4.18
CA ALA A 52 24.81 -18.65 4.25
C ALA A 52 23.83 -19.25 3.23
N LEU A 53 22.66 -18.58 3.03
CA LEU A 53 21.69 -18.97 2.01
C LEU A 53 22.28 -18.87 0.59
N SER A 54 22.90 -17.72 0.27
CA SER A 54 23.53 -17.49 -1.03
C SER A 54 24.64 -18.50 -1.29
N GLU A 55 25.46 -18.81 -0.28
CA GLU A 55 26.55 -19.78 -0.37
C GLU A 55 26.02 -21.22 -0.56
N ALA A 56 24.96 -21.62 0.15
CA ALA A 56 24.37 -22.95 0.01
C ALA A 56 23.82 -23.17 -1.40
N VAL A 57 23.14 -22.16 -1.97
CA VAL A 57 22.61 -22.23 -3.34
C VAL A 57 23.72 -22.20 -4.37
N GLU A 58 24.75 -21.39 -4.19
CA GLU A 58 25.89 -21.34 -5.10
C GLU A 58 26.68 -22.64 -5.07
N LYS A 59 26.90 -23.26 -3.92
CA LYS A 59 27.50 -24.60 -3.81
C LYS A 59 26.70 -25.65 -4.59
N ALA A 60 25.36 -25.62 -4.49
CA ALA A 60 24.49 -26.51 -5.25
C ALA A 60 24.65 -26.28 -6.76
N ARG A 61 24.62 -25.01 -7.19
CA ARG A 61 24.78 -24.62 -8.60
C ARG A 61 26.14 -25.04 -9.18
N VAL A 62 27.22 -24.81 -8.46
CA VAL A 62 28.56 -25.21 -8.87
C VAL A 62 28.67 -26.72 -8.96
N SER A 63 28.14 -27.45 -7.99
CA SER A 63 28.15 -28.92 -7.97
C SER A 63 27.37 -29.52 -9.15
N LEU A 64 26.23 -28.95 -9.49
CA LEU A 64 25.46 -29.29 -10.68
C LEU A 64 26.22 -28.94 -11.97
N GLY A 65 26.91 -27.80 -11.99
CA GLY A 65 27.77 -27.37 -13.11
C GLY A 65 28.88 -28.33 -13.39
N ASN A 66 29.61 -28.75 -12.37
CA ASN A 66 30.70 -29.74 -12.47
C ASN A 66 30.17 -31.09 -12.95
N ALA A 67 28.92 -31.45 -12.65
CA ALA A 67 28.28 -32.64 -13.17
C ALA A 67 27.71 -32.47 -14.60
N GLY A 68 27.89 -31.31 -15.25
CA GLY A 68 27.37 -31.03 -16.60
C GLY A 68 25.85 -30.89 -16.68
N ILE A 69 25.24 -30.43 -15.60
CA ILE A 69 23.76 -30.49 -15.39
C ILE A 69 23.13 -29.08 -15.47
N LEU A 70 23.80 -28.03 -15.87
CA LEU A 70 23.29 -26.67 -15.79
C LEU A 70 22.43 -26.18 -16.97
N ASP A 71 22.22 -27.03 -18.01
CA ASP A 71 21.25 -26.65 -19.07
C ASP A 71 19.91 -27.34 -18.78
N TYR A 72 18.94 -26.57 -18.23
CA TYR A 72 17.65 -27.09 -17.79
C TYR A 72 16.86 -27.76 -18.92
N ARG A 73 17.07 -27.35 -20.19
CA ARG A 73 16.39 -27.90 -21.38
C ARG A 73 16.74 -29.36 -21.66
N LYS A 74 17.79 -29.87 -21.05
CA LYS A 74 18.22 -31.28 -21.18
C LYS A 74 17.46 -32.23 -20.26
N PHE A 75 16.56 -31.71 -19.44
CA PHE A 75 15.84 -32.49 -18.43
C PHE A 75 14.38 -32.71 -18.78
N ARG A 76 13.72 -33.66 -18.09
CA ARG A 76 12.27 -33.86 -18.17
C ARG A 76 11.55 -32.65 -17.57
N ALA A 77 10.33 -32.36 -18.02
CA ALA A 77 9.60 -31.15 -17.65
C ALA A 77 9.62 -30.80 -16.15
N ILE A 78 9.33 -31.77 -15.25
CA ILE A 78 9.31 -31.55 -13.79
C ILE A 78 10.74 -31.26 -13.26
N ASP A 79 11.74 -31.98 -13.72
CA ASP A 79 13.13 -31.78 -13.30
C ASP A 79 13.72 -30.52 -13.91
N ALA A 80 13.33 -30.21 -15.14
CA ALA A 80 13.73 -28.98 -15.83
C ALA A 80 13.28 -27.73 -15.05
N GLU A 81 12.03 -27.70 -14.57
CA GLU A 81 11.50 -26.60 -13.79
C GLU A 81 12.27 -26.40 -12.48
N LYS A 82 12.59 -27.46 -11.77
CA LYS A 82 13.39 -27.37 -10.53
C LYS A 82 14.78 -26.82 -10.75
N ILE A 83 15.44 -27.22 -11.85
CA ILE A 83 16.78 -26.71 -12.21
C ILE A 83 16.66 -25.26 -12.64
N ARG A 84 15.63 -24.90 -13.41
CA ARG A 84 15.33 -23.53 -13.80
C ARG A 84 15.18 -22.62 -12.57
N MET A 85 14.39 -23.05 -11.58
CA MET A 85 14.21 -22.33 -10.31
C MET A 85 15.53 -22.19 -9.54
N LEU A 86 16.34 -23.21 -9.47
CA LEU A 86 17.67 -23.13 -8.82
C LEU A 86 18.56 -22.08 -9.48
N ILE A 87 18.58 -22.05 -10.82
CA ILE A 87 19.40 -21.09 -11.58
C ILE A 87 18.91 -19.66 -11.31
N LEU A 88 17.59 -19.43 -11.40
CA LEU A 88 16.98 -18.12 -11.15
C LEU A 88 17.23 -17.63 -9.73
N PHE A 89 17.03 -18.50 -8.73
CA PHE A 89 17.28 -18.20 -7.33
C PHE A 89 18.76 -17.83 -7.09
N GLY A 90 19.69 -18.61 -7.66
CA GLY A 90 21.11 -18.31 -7.56
C GLY A 90 21.51 -16.98 -8.20
N CYS A 91 21.02 -16.71 -9.43
CA CYS A 91 21.29 -15.45 -10.12
C CYS A 91 20.72 -14.24 -9.36
N TYR A 92 19.49 -14.35 -8.83
CA TYR A 92 18.88 -13.29 -8.02
C TYR A 92 19.72 -12.98 -6.77
N HIS A 93 20.14 -14.02 -6.03
CA HIS A 93 20.90 -13.86 -4.79
C HIS A 93 22.34 -13.36 -4.98
N GLN A 94 22.89 -13.49 -6.18
CA GLN A 94 24.19 -12.90 -6.52
C GLN A 94 24.15 -11.39 -6.71
N ILE A 95 23.01 -10.83 -7.13
CA ILE A 95 22.92 -9.42 -7.53
C ILE A 95 21.97 -8.57 -6.67
N PHE A 96 21.22 -9.16 -5.74
CA PHE A 96 20.18 -8.41 -5.00
C PHE A 96 20.75 -7.28 -4.12
N TYR A 97 21.94 -7.42 -3.52
CA TYR A 97 22.59 -6.33 -2.77
C TYR A 97 22.98 -5.16 -3.69
N LEU A 98 23.48 -5.50 -4.88
CA LEU A 98 23.80 -4.50 -5.90
C LEU A 98 22.54 -3.76 -6.39
N MET A 99 21.39 -4.45 -6.39
CA MET A 99 20.12 -3.83 -6.69
C MET A 99 19.67 -2.87 -5.58
N ASP A 100 19.92 -3.18 -4.29
CA ASP A 100 19.64 -2.26 -3.20
C ASP A 100 20.46 -0.96 -3.31
N GLU A 101 21.78 -1.09 -3.55
CA GLU A 101 22.65 0.06 -3.77
C GLU A 101 22.19 0.88 -4.98
N HIS A 102 21.72 0.21 -6.04
CA HIS A 102 21.17 0.87 -7.21
C HIS A 102 19.87 1.61 -6.90
N ILE A 103 18.94 0.98 -6.16
CA ILE A 103 17.68 1.62 -5.72
C ILE A 103 17.98 2.87 -4.88
N GLU A 104 18.91 2.78 -3.91
CA GLU A 104 19.31 3.93 -3.08
C GLU A 104 19.97 5.05 -3.88
N SER A 105 20.77 4.69 -4.88
CA SER A 105 21.40 5.65 -5.79
C SER A 105 20.35 6.35 -6.67
N GLN A 106 19.38 5.57 -7.17
CA GLN A 106 18.30 6.08 -8.00
C GLN A 106 17.40 7.04 -7.20
N LEU A 107 17.08 6.72 -5.94
CA LEU A 107 16.32 7.61 -5.05
C LEU A 107 17.01 8.96 -4.80
N LYS A 108 18.34 8.99 -4.84
CA LYS A 108 19.13 10.24 -4.69
C LYS A 108 19.25 11.05 -6.00
N SER A 109 18.87 10.48 -7.14
CA SER A 109 19.03 11.07 -8.46
C SER A 109 17.75 10.95 -9.29
N PRO A 110 16.64 11.56 -8.86
CA PRO A 110 15.35 11.44 -9.53
C PRO A 110 15.39 11.96 -10.98
N GLY A 111 14.68 11.27 -11.86
CA GLY A 111 14.56 11.60 -13.28
C GLY A 111 15.79 11.28 -14.14
N LYS A 112 16.82 10.63 -13.57
CA LYS A 112 18.02 10.22 -14.30
C LYS A 112 18.15 8.70 -14.26
N THR A 113 18.38 8.07 -15.41
CA THR A 113 18.72 6.64 -15.45
C THR A 113 20.18 6.42 -15.03
N ILE A 114 20.38 5.57 -14.04
CA ILE A 114 21.71 5.19 -13.52
C ILE A 114 22.13 3.86 -14.14
N PRO A 115 23.38 3.69 -14.59
CA PRO A 115 23.86 2.41 -15.11
C PRO A 115 23.80 1.29 -14.06
N PHE A 116 23.33 0.12 -14.47
CA PHE A 116 23.39 -1.13 -13.70
C PHE A 116 24.20 -2.18 -14.47
N ARG A 117 25.53 -2.07 -14.39
CA ARG A 117 26.46 -2.88 -15.21
C ARG A 117 26.43 -4.38 -14.89
N HIS A 118 25.98 -4.74 -13.69
CA HIS A 118 25.93 -6.14 -13.23
C HIS A 118 24.86 -6.98 -13.94
N GLY A 119 23.84 -6.33 -14.53
CA GLY A 119 22.80 -7.01 -15.30
C GLY A 119 23.36 -7.83 -16.47
N GLY A 120 24.37 -7.33 -17.18
CA GLY A 120 24.99 -8.07 -18.29
C GLY A 120 25.66 -9.39 -17.85
N GLY A 121 26.26 -9.43 -16.67
CA GLY A 121 26.82 -10.66 -16.08
C GLY A 121 25.74 -11.68 -15.74
N CYS A 122 24.59 -11.20 -15.21
CA CYS A 122 23.42 -12.03 -14.94
C CYS A 122 22.86 -12.63 -16.24
N VAL A 123 22.65 -11.81 -17.28
CA VAL A 123 22.20 -12.27 -18.61
C VAL A 123 23.13 -13.35 -19.16
N SER A 124 24.45 -13.12 -19.14
CA SER A 124 25.41 -14.10 -19.61
C SER A 124 25.37 -15.42 -18.82
N THR A 125 25.09 -15.36 -17.52
CA THR A 125 24.94 -16.55 -16.68
C THR A 125 23.67 -17.32 -17.03
N LEU A 126 22.54 -16.65 -17.19
CA LEU A 126 21.28 -17.27 -17.59
C LEU A 126 21.38 -17.92 -18.96
N CYS A 127 21.94 -17.23 -19.97
CA CYS A 127 22.15 -17.77 -21.32
C CYS A 127 23.01 -19.06 -21.32
N ARG A 128 24.07 -19.09 -20.54
CA ARG A 128 24.90 -20.31 -20.40
C ARG A 128 24.16 -21.50 -19.82
N ASN A 129 23.08 -21.24 -19.09
CA ASN A 129 22.26 -22.26 -18.43
C ASN A 129 20.97 -22.59 -19.19
N GLY A 130 20.84 -22.14 -20.45
CA GLY A 130 19.78 -22.56 -21.36
C GLY A 130 18.66 -21.56 -21.59
N PHE A 131 18.68 -20.39 -20.97
CA PHE A 131 17.72 -19.31 -21.23
C PHE A 131 18.08 -18.60 -22.56
N SER A 132 17.08 -18.10 -23.27
CA SER A 132 17.32 -17.18 -24.40
C SER A 132 17.82 -15.82 -23.89
N GLU A 133 18.39 -15.01 -24.78
CA GLU A 133 18.83 -13.66 -24.43
C GLU A 133 17.63 -12.79 -23.98
N GLU A 134 16.51 -12.89 -24.71
CA GLU A 134 15.28 -12.15 -24.38
C GLU A 134 14.74 -12.51 -22.99
N GLU A 135 14.62 -13.82 -22.70
CA GLU A 135 14.23 -14.30 -21.35
C GLU A 135 15.21 -13.82 -20.28
N SER A 136 16.50 -13.87 -20.55
CA SER A 136 17.54 -13.48 -19.60
C SER A 136 17.48 -11.98 -19.27
N VAL A 137 17.28 -11.14 -20.27
CA VAL A 137 17.09 -9.68 -20.12
C VAL A 137 15.81 -9.39 -19.33
N TRP A 138 14.72 -10.08 -19.68
CA TRP A 138 13.45 -9.95 -18.98
C TRP A 138 13.57 -10.32 -17.49
N TYR A 139 14.28 -11.42 -17.15
CA TYR A 139 14.52 -11.80 -15.75
C TYR A 139 15.32 -10.76 -14.96
N VAL A 140 16.25 -10.05 -15.55
CA VAL A 140 16.93 -8.94 -14.87
C VAL A 140 15.92 -7.85 -14.49
N GLY A 141 14.96 -7.56 -15.36
CA GLY A 141 13.84 -6.63 -15.07
C GLY A 141 12.95 -7.15 -13.93
N VAL A 142 12.58 -8.44 -13.95
CA VAL A 142 11.79 -9.09 -12.90
C VAL A 142 12.53 -9.12 -11.56
N PHE A 143 13.81 -9.43 -11.54
CA PHE A 143 14.62 -9.41 -10.32
C PHE A 143 14.67 -8.01 -9.71
N TYR A 144 14.79 -6.98 -10.54
CA TYR A 144 14.74 -5.59 -10.09
C TYR A 144 13.35 -5.22 -9.57
N GLN A 145 12.28 -5.69 -10.19
CA GLN A 145 10.91 -5.49 -9.73
C GLN A 145 10.68 -6.15 -8.36
N ILE A 146 11.05 -7.43 -8.22
CA ILE A 146 10.97 -8.20 -6.96
C ILE A 146 11.74 -7.48 -5.86
N ARG A 147 12.95 -7.00 -6.17
CA ARG A 147 13.78 -6.33 -5.16
C ARG A 147 13.20 -4.99 -4.72
N ARG A 148 12.68 -4.18 -5.66
CA ARG A 148 12.00 -2.92 -5.34
C ARG A 148 10.74 -3.15 -4.52
N ALA A 149 9.93 -4.14 -4.86
CA ALA A 149 8.75 -4.49 -4.09
C ALA A 149 9.09 -4.83 -2.63
N TYR A 150 10.07 -5.71 -2.42
CA TYR A 150 10.56 -6.02 -1.08
C TYR A 150 11.09 -4.79 -0.35
N TYR A 151 11.91 -3.99 -1.02
CA TYR A 151 12.52 -2.78 -0.47
C TYR A 151 11.46 -1.79 0.02
N PHE A 152 10.49 -1.45 -0.83
CA PHE A 152 9.49 -0.43 -0.50
C PHE A 152 8.44 -0.94 0.48
N ILE A 153 7.97 -2.18 0.37
CA ILE A 153 7.02 -2.75 1.32
C ILE A 153 7.67 -2.87 2.71
N SER A 154 8.94 -3.28 2.80
CA SER A 154 9.62 -3.43 4.09
C SER A 154 9.96 -2.10 4.74
N ARG A 155 10.42 -1.10 3.96
CA ARG A 155 10.93 0.17 4.50
C ARG A 155 9.84 1.23 4.69
N ASN A 156 8.83 1.28 3.81
CA ASN A 156 7.78 2.29 3.91
C ASN A 156 6.65 1.90 4.88
N LEU A 157 6.50 0.60 5.13
CA LEU A 157 5.44 0.06 5.96
C LEU A 157 6.03 -0.57 7.23
N ILE A 158 6.33 0.30 8.20
CA ILE A 158 6.91 -0.11 9.47
C ILE A 158 5.88 -0.90 10.28
N GLY A 159 6.34 -1.98 10.92
CA GLY A 159 5.56 -2.81 11.82
C GLY A 159 5.78 -4.30 11.59
N SER A 160 5.63 -5.06 12.69
CA SER A 160 5.83 -6.51 12.76
C SER A 160 4.67 -7.24 13.45
N SER A 161 3.55 -6.54 13.74
CA SER A 161 2.33 -7.19 14.22
C SER A 161 1.77 -8.18 13.20
N PRO A 162 1.00 -9.19 13.63
CA PRO A 162 0.38 -10.17 12.73
C PRO A 162 -0.44 -9.51 11.61
N CYS A 163 -1.24 -8.49 11.91
CA CYS A 163 -2.01 -7.76 10.91
C CYS A 163 -1.11 -7.03 9.90
N MET A 164 0.04 -6.47 10.32
CA MET A 164 1.00 -5.86 9.42
C MET A 164 1.70 -6.88 8.51
N HIS A 165 2.02 -8.07 9.02
CA HIS A 165 2.54 -9.16 8.20
C HIS A 165 1.50 -9.62 7.16
N ALA A 166 0.24 -9.80 7.57
CA ALA A 166 -0.85 -10.14 6.66
C ALA A 166 -1.06 -9.06 5.59
N PHE A 167 -1.00 -7.78 5.98
CA PHE A 167 -1.11 -6.65 5.07
C PHE A 167 0.04 -6.60 4.05
N LYS A 168 1.29 -6.72 4.49
CA LYS A 168 2.46 -6.76 3.59
C LYS A 168 2.39 -7.93 2.62
N ARG A 169 1.94 -9.11 3.09
CA ARG A 169 1.73 -10.29 2.25
C ARG A 169 0.67 -10.03 1.18
N ARG A 170 -0.43 -9.35 1.50
CA ARG A 170 -1.46 -8.97 0.52
C ARG A 170 -0.93 -7.99 -0.53
N LEU A 171 -0.13 -6.98 -0.13
CA LEU A 171 0.50 -6.07 -1.08
C LEU A 171 1.43 -6.80 -2.05
N TRP A 172 2.21 -7.75 -1.55
CA TRP A 172 3.06 -8.58 -2.40
C TRP A 172 2.26 -9.42 -3.39
N ASN A 173 1.21 -10.09 -2.92
CA ASN A 173 0.33 -10.88 -3.80
C ASN A 173 -0.38 -10.01 -4.84
N ASN A 174 -0.65 -8.76 -4.52
CA ASN A 174 -1.24 -7.81 -5.45
C ASN A 174 -0.26 -7.39 -6.57
N LEU A 175 1.05 -7.48 -6.35
CA LEU A 175 2.10 -7.22 -7.35
C LEU A 175 2.44 -8.47 -8.19
N PHE A 176 2.48 -9.64 -7.58
CA PHE A 176 3.03 -10.87 -8.19
C PHE A 176 2.04 -12.04 -8.21
N THR A 177 0.75 -11.79 -7.91
CA THR A 177 -0.25 -12.82 -7.65
C THR A 177 0.10 -13.68 -6.43
N HIS A 178 -0.73 -14.68 -6.12
CA HIS A 178 -0.42 -15.65 -5.05
C HIS A 178 0.63 -16.69 -5.47
N ASP A 179 0.87 -16.80 -6.78
CA ASP A 179 1.83 -17.69 -7.41
C ASP A 179 2.59 -16.93 -8.50
N ILE A 180 3.86 -16.74 -8.28
CA ILE A 180 4.73 -16.01 -9.22
C ILE A 180 4.86 -16.73 -10.57
N GLY A 181 4.67 -18.04 -10.63
CA GLY A 181 4.60 -18.77 -11.89
C GLY A 181 3.45 -18.31 -12.77
N ASN A 182 2.28 -18.01 -12.17
CA ASN A 182 1.15 -17.40 -12.90
C ASN A 182 1.47 -15.96 -13.33
N TYR A 183 2.14 -15.19 -12.47
CA TYR A 183 2.62 -13.86 -12.83
C TYR A 183 3.53 -13.91 -14.07
N GLU A 184 4.52 -14.80 -14.04
CA GLU A 184 5.48 -14.98 -15.11
C GLU A 184 4.85 -15.39 -16.44
N THR A 185 3.89 -16.33 -16.41
CA THR A 185 3.34 -16.94 -17.62
C THR A 185 2.27 -16.12 -18.32
N CYS A 186 1.44 -15.36 -17.56
CA CYS A 186 0.25 -14.73 -18.16
C CYS A 186 -0.17 -13.38 -17.57
N MET A 187 0.51 -12.85 -16.54
CA MET A 187 0.03 -11.67 -15.83
C MET A 187 0.99 -10.47 -15.89
N TRP A 188 2.28 -10.69 -16.12
CA TRP A 188 3.30 -9.65 -15.97
C TRP A 188 3.10 -8.43 -16.90
N ASP A 189 2.52 -8.64 -18.08
CA ASP A 189 2.22 -7.62 -19.09
C ASP A 189 0.76 -7.14 -19.06
N ARG A 190 -0.03 -7.62 -18.09
CA ARG A 190 -1.46 -7.29 -17.93
C ARG A 190 -1.81 -6.70 -16.58
N MET A 191 -0.81 -6.42 -15.72
CA MET A 191 -1.06 -5.92 -14.37
C MET A 191 -1.75 -4.54 -14.36
N GLU A 192 -1.71 -3.79 -15.45
CA GLU A 192 -2.45 -2.55 -15.59
C GLU A 192 -3.98 -2.76 -15.58
N GLU A 193 -4.48 -3.93 -15.95
CA GLU A 193 -5.91 -4.25 -15.92
C GLU A 193 -6.44 -4.47 -14.49
N PHE A 194 -5.54 -4.71 -13.53
CA PHE A 194 -5.88 -5.02 -12.13
C PHE A 194 -5.71 -3.80 -11.24
N SER A 195 -6.75 -2.98 -11.18
CA SER A 195 -6.80 -1.87 -10.22
C SER A 195 -6.90 -2.37 -8.79
N VAL A 196 -6.41 -1.57 -7.83
CA VAL A 196 -6.46 -1.88 -6.41
C VAL A 196 -7.08 -0.72 -5.63
N LEU A 197 -7.97 -1.07 -4.69
CA LEU A 197 -8.56 -0.13 -3.75
C LEU A 197 -7.97 -0.35 -2.36
N LEU A 198 -7.23 0.64 -1.87
CA LEU A 198 -6.68 0.69 -0.52
C LEU A 198 -7.71 1.36 0.40
N VAL A 199 -8.24 0.62 1.36
CA VAL A 199 -9.23 1.14 2.31
C VAL A 199 -8.61 1.24 3.70
N GLY A 200 -8.74 2.38 4.34
CA GLY A 200 -8.21 2.56 5.69
C GLY A 200 -8.50 3.94 6.26
N GLU A 201 -8.50 4.02 7.56
CA GLU A 201 -8.71 5.28 8.28
C GLU A 201 -7.67 6.34 7.90
N THR A 202 -7.99 7.59 8.18
CA THR A 202 -7.05 8.70 8.00
C THR A 202 -5.76 8.44 8.79
N GLY A 203 -4.61 8.68 8.15
CA GLY A 203 -3.31 8.48 8.79
C GLY A 203 -2.83 7.04 8.95
N SER A 204 -3.54 6.03 8.42
CA SER A 204 -3.15 4.61 8.47
C SER A 204 -1.96 4.26 7.55
N GLY A 205 -1.64 5.11 6.56
CA GLY A 205 -0.50 4.90 5.66
C GLY A 205 -0.90 4.51 4.23
N LYS A 206 -2.11 4.83 3.76
CA LYS A 206 -2.59 4.56 2.40
C LYS A 206 -1.61 5.04 1.32
N GLY A 207 -1.12 6.28 1.42
CA GLY A 207 -0.15 6.83 0.47
C GLY A 207 1.19 6.09 0.48
N SER A 208 1.65 5.61 1.64
CA SER A 208 2.87 4.78 1.75
C SER A 208 2.70 3.41 1.09
N ALA A 209 1.53 2.80 1.24
CA ALA A 209 1.19 1.54 0.57
C ALA A 209 1.09 1.74 -0.95
N ALA A 210 0.41 2.82 -1.39
CA ALA A 210 0.28 3.16 -2.81
C ALA A 210 1.65 3.40 -3.46
N SER A 211 2.56 4.14 -2.80
CA SER A 211 3.91 4.36 -3.32
C SER A 211 4.73 3.06 -3.36
N ALA A 212 4.58 2.17 -2.37
CA ALA A 212 5.25 0.87 -2.40
C ALA A 212 4.79 0.01 -3.60
N LEU A 213 3.49 0.01 -3.90
CA LEU A 213 2.96 -0.65 -5.10
C LEU A 213 3.43 0.05 -6.39
N GLY A 214 3.30 1.37 -6.47
CA GLY A 214 3.59 2.15 -7.67
C GLY A 214 5.07 2.13 -8.07
N TYR A 215 5.99 2.18 -7.12
CA TYR A 215 7.42 2.06 -7.38
C TYR A 215 7.86 0.62 -7.72
N SER A 216 6.95 -0.34 -7.62
CA SER A 216 7.23 -1.76 -7.87
C SER A 216 6.68 -2.27 -9.21
N GLY A 217 6.30 -1.39 -10.13
CA GLY A 217 5.97 -1.75 -11.51
C GLY A 217 7.16 -2.33 -12.26
N PHE A 218 6.93 -3.05 -13.36
CA PHE A 218 8.01 -3.61 -14.17
C PHE A 218 8.83 -2.50 -14.85
N VAL A 219 10.16 -2.62 -14.85
CA VAL A 219 11.06 -1.71 -15.58
C VAL A 219 12.01 -2.57 -16.42
N PRO A 220 11.91 -2.49 -17.77
CA PRO A 220 12.78 -3.27 -18.65
C PRO A 220 14.27 -2.94 -18.45
N TYR A 221 15.12 -3.94 -18.59
CA TYR A 221 16.58 -3.76 -18.62
C TYR A 221 17.05 -3.60 -20.07
N ASP A 222 17.84 -2.57 -20.34
CA ASP A 222 18.51 -2.36 -21.63
C ASP A 222 19.93 -2.90 -21.57
N LEU A 223 20.16 -4.04 -22.24
CA LEU A 223 21.44 -4.73 -22.26
C LEU A 223 22.54 -3.91 -22.94
N VAL A 224 22.19 -3.12 -23.95
CA VAL A 224 23.15 -2.29 -24.71
C VAL A 224 23.61 -1.10 -23.89
N LYS A 225 22.66 -0.38 -23.31
CA LYS A 225 22.92 0.79 -22.45
C LYS A 225 23.38 0.40 -21.04
N LYS A 226 23.20 -0.87 -20.66
CA LYS A 226 23.50 -1.40 -19.32
C LYS A 226 22.80 -0.62 -18.20
N CYS A 227 21.54 -0.26 -18.40
CA CYS A 227 20.71 0.45 -17.44
C CYS A 227 19.26 -0.04 -17.52
N PHE A 228 18.46 0.30 -16.52
CA PHE A 228 17.00 0.16 -16.63
C PHE A 228 16.43 1.25 -17.53
N ALA A 229 15.36 0.97 -18.27
CA ALA A 229 14.84 1.81 -19.35
C ALA A 229 14.40 3.21 -18.86
N PHE A 230 13.99 3.32 -17.61
CA PHE A 230 13.57 4.58 -16.98
C PHE A 230 13.72 4.50 -15.45
N ASP A 231 13.67 5.68 -14.81
CA ASP A 231 13.58 5.77 -13.35
C ASP A 231 12.20 5.30 -12.89
N PHE A 232 12.16 4.36 -11.93
CA PHE A 232 10.89 3.86 -11.37
C PHE A 232 10.07 4.98 -10.69
N GLN A 233 10.71 6.06 -10.24
CA GLN A 233 10.01 7.21 -9.65
C GLN A 233 9.13 7.92 -10.68
N ASP A 234 9.56 7.98 -11.95
CA ASP A 234 8.80 8.56 -13.06
C ASP A 234 7.60 7.68 -13.48
N ALA A 235 7.55 6.45 -13.01
CA ALA A 235 6.46 5.52 -13.30
C ALA A 235 5.29 5.61 -12.31
N PHE A 236 5.39 6.44 -11.27
CA PHE A 236 4.36 6.63 -10.27
C PHE A 236 3.89 8.08 -10.24
N VAL A 237 2.65 8.30 -10.63
CA VAL A 237 2.00 9.61 -10.65
C VAL A 237 0.87 9.62 -9.63
N ALA A 238 0.86 10.58 -8.70
CA ALA A 238 -0.10 10.64 -7.60
C ALA A 238 -0.90 11.94 -7.62
N ALA A 239 -2.18 11.85 -7.28
CA ALA A 239 -3.04 13.00 -7.03
C ALA A 239 -3.96 12.71 -5.84
N ASN A 240 -4.14 13.73 -4.98
CA ASN A 240 -5.21 13.73 -3.98
C ASN A 240 -6.39 14.48 -4.59
N LEU A 241 -7.52 13.78 -4.77
CA LEU A 241 -8.66 14.27 -5.52
C LEU A 241 -9.46 15.33 -4.77
N SER A 242 -9.43 15.33 -3.44
CA SER A 242 -10.09 16.35 -2.61
C SER A 242 -9.45 17.74 -2.67
N GLN A 243 -8.20 17.84 -3.20
CA GLN A 243 -7.52 19.13 -3.37
C GLN A 243 -8.05 19.94 -4.54
N TYR A 244 -8.79 19.33 -5.45
CA TYR A 244 -9.29 20.00 -6.65
C TYR A 244 -10.77 20.37 -6.51
N SER A 245 -11.12 21.56 -6.97
CA SER A 245 -12.54 21.89 -7.14
C SER A 245 -13.17 21.00 -8.20
N GLN A 246 -14.48 20.73 -8.10
CA GLN A 246 -15.20 19.91 -9.08
C GLN A 246 -14.98 20.36 -10.53
N SER A 247 -14.88 21.66 -10.78
CA SER A 247 -14.67 22.24 -12.11
C SER A 247 -13.27 22.00 -12.68
N LEU A 248 -12.25 21.81 -11.82
CA LEU A 248 -10.87 21.57 -12.22
C LEU A 248 -10.49 20.08 -12.22
N LEU A 249 -11.19 19.27 -11.44
CA LEU A 249 -10.86 17.85 -11.26
C LEU A 249 -10.74 17.09 -12.58
N GLU A 250 -11.70 17.28 -13.47
CA GLU A 250 -11.66 16.62 -14.78
C GLU A 250 -10.48 17.07 -15.64
N SER A 251 -10.16 18.36 -15.59
CA SER A 251 -9.00 18.93 -16.28
C SER A 251 -7.68 18.39 -15.73
N GLU A 252 -7.56 18.24 -14.42
CA GLU A 252 -6.36 17.68 -13.77
C GLU A 252 -6.18 16.21 -14.08
N LEU A 253 -7.26 15.44 -14.12
CA LEU A 253 -7.22 14.02 -14.44
C LEU A 253 -6.94 13.74 -15.92
N PHE A 254 -7.75 14.33 -16.81
CA PHE A 254 -7.77 14.00 -18.24
C PHE A 254 -7.04 15.00 -19.14
N GLY A 255 -6.65 16.16 -18.58
CA GLY A 255 -6.13 17.29 -19.36
C GLY A 255 -7.22 18.09 -20.05
N HIS A 256 -6.84 19.17 -20.70
CA HIS A 256 -7.74 20.01 -21.50
C HIS A 256 -7.09 20.57 -22.75
N ARG A 257 -7.90 20.93 -23.72
CA ARG A 257 -7.46 21.67 -24.90
C ARG A 257 -7.70 23.17 -24.69
N LYS A 258 -6.91 23.98 -25.34
CA LYS A 258 -7.05 25.44 -25.34
C LYS A 258 -8.50 25.83 -25.69
N GLY A 259 -9.09 26.70 -24.87
CA GLY A 259 -10.47 27.16 -25.03
C GLY A 259 -11.55 26.21 -24.51
N ALA A 260 -11.20 25.14 -23.83
CA ALA A 260 -12.16 24.17 -23.26
C ALA A 260 -13.10 24.77 -22.19
N PHE A 261 -12.59 25.77 -21.47
CA PHE A 261 -13.34 26.55 -20.45
C PHE A 261 -12.70 27.94 -20.27
N THR A 262 -13.38 28.84 -19.58
CA THR A 262 -12.86 30.18 -19.29
C THR A 262 -11.55 30.09 -18.48
N GLY A 263 -10.44 30.52 -19.06
CA GLY A 263 -9.11 30.40 -18.47
C GLY A 263 -8.22 29.29 -19.06
N ALA A 264 -8.71 28.43 -19.94
CA ALA A 264 -7.91 27.45 -20.67
C ALA A 264 -7.07 28.12 -21.78
N LEU A 265 -5.96 28.74 -21.41
CA LEU A 265 -5.10 29.53 -22.31
C LEU A 265 -4.21 28.67 -23.22
N SER A 266 -3.87 27.45 -22.80
CA SER A 266 -3.01 26.48 -23.50
C SER A 266 -3.56 25.06 -23.34
N ASP A 267 -3.03 24.14 -24.14
CA ASP A 267 -3.25 22.71 -23.90
C ASP A 267 -2.56 22.28 -22.60
N TYR A 268 -3.18 21.34 -21.88
CA TYR A 268 -2.66 20.79 -20.63
C TYR A 268 -2.78 19.28 -20.62
N ASP A 269 -1.69 18.59 -20.33
CA ASP A 269 -1.66 17.14 -20.18
C ASP A 269 -2.01 16.74 -18.77
N GLY A 270 -3.14 16.02 -18.63
CA GLY A 270 -3.63 15.57 -17.33
C GLY A 270 -2.81 14.45 -16.72
N LEU A 271 -3.24 14.00 -15.54
CA LEU A 271 -2.59 12.95 -14.73
C LEU A 271 -2.37 11.66 -15.54
N PHE A 272 -3.39 11.22 -16.28
CA PHE A 272 -3.34 9.97 -17.06
C PHE A 272 -2.37 10.03 -18.23
N ALA A 273 -2.19 11.20 -18.85
CA ALA A 273 -1.22 11.39 -19.94
C ALA A 273 0.24 11.30 -19.45
N ARG A 274 0.49 11.59 -18.20
CA ARG A 274 1.84 11.56 -17.59
C ARG A 274 2.26 10.16 -17.15
N CYS A 275 1.33 9.21 -17.10
CA CYS A 275 1.62 7.83 -16.70
C CYS A 275 2.28 7.08 -17.85
N ARG A 276 3.41 6.43 -17.59
CA ARG A 276 4.16 5.59 -18.51
C ARG A 276 3.57 4.18 -18.61
N ALA A 277 3.93 3.45 -19.64
CA ALA A 277 3.72 2.00 -19.70
C ALA A 277 4.37 1.32 -18.49
N PHE A 278 3.71 0.32 -17.90
CA PHE A 278 4.06 -0.34 -16.64
C PHE A 278 4.07 0.59 -15.42
N GLY A 279 3.63 1.84 -15.57
CA GLY A 279 3.50 2.79 -14.48
C GLY A 279 2.19 2.65 -13.72
N SER A 280 2.02 3.48 -12.68
CA SER A 280 0.81 3.51 -11.86
C SER A 280 0.35 4.94 -11.62
N VAL A 281 -0.96 5.13 -11.63
CA VAL A 281 -1.62 6.36 -11.20
C VAL A 281 -2.26 6.10 -9.84
N PHE A 282 -1.91 6.92 -8.85
CA PHE A 282 -2.51 6.88 -7.53
C PHE A 282 -3.55 7.98 -7.38
N LEU A 283 -4.77 7.58 -7.04
CA LEU A 283 -5.92 8.44 -6.80
C LEU A 283 -6.29 8.38 -5.32
N ASP A 284 -5.85 9.36 -4.53
CA ASP A 284 -6.18 9.43 -3.12
C ASP A 284 -7.56 10.09 -2.91
N GLU A 285 -8.29 9.63 -1.89
CA GLU A 285 -9.64 10.09 -1.54
C GLU A 285 -10.66 9.93 -2.69
N ILE A 286 -10.65 8.75 -3.32
CA ILE A 286 -11.53 8.42 -4.45
C ILE A 286 -13.02 8.43 -4.06
N GLY A 287 -13.34 8.29 -2.78
CA GLY A 287 -14.73 8.34 -2.26
C GLY A 287 -15.40 9.70 -2.44
N ASP A 288 -14.63 10.78 -2.52
CA ASP A 288 -15.12 12.16 -2.61
C ASP A 288 -15.35 12.65 -4.05
N VAL A 289 -15.11 11.76 -5.03
CA VAL A 289 -15.19 12.11 -6.46
C VAL A 289 -16.66 12.24 -6.91
N PRO A 290 -17.06 13.36 -7.56
CA PRO A 290 -18.42 13.55 -8.02
C PRO A 290 -18.82 12.53 -9.10
N LEU A 291 -20.12 12.20 -9.17
CA LEU A 291 -20.68 11.20 -10.09
C LEU A 291 -20.27 11.41 -11.56
N THR A 292 -20.14 12.65 -12.00
CA THR A 292 -19.71 12.98 -13.39
C THR A 292 -18.28 12.50 -13.67
N ALA A 293 -17.36 12.66 -12.72
CA ALA A 293 -16.01 12.19 -12.87
C ALA A 293 -15.90 10.66 -12.71
N GLN A 294 -16.75 10.04 -11.86
CA GLN A 294 -16.84 8.59 -11.72
C GLN A 294 -17.18 7.93 -13.07
N ILE A 295 -18.11 8.53 -13.87
CA ILE A 295 -18.49 8.02 -15.21
C ILE A 295 -17.28 8.04 -16.16
N LYS A 296 -16.50 9.11 -16.17
CA LYS A 296 -15.30 9.21 -17.02
C LYS A 296 -14.19 8.26 -16.59
N LEU A 297 -13.99 8.12 -15.28
CA LEU A 297 -13.04 7.17 -14.71
C LEU A 297 -13.45 5.72 -14.99
N LEU A 298 -14.75 5.40 -14.92
CA LEU A 298 -15.27 4.09 -15.30
C LEU A 298 -14.92 3.76 -16.75
N ARG A 299 -15.17 4.70 -17.68
CA ARG A 299 -14.83 4.53 -19.10
C ARG A 299 -13.33 4.28 -19.28
N LEU A 300 -12.47 5.08 -18.62
CA LEU A 300 -11.01 4.89 -18.65
C LEU A 300 -10.60 3.49 -18.17
N LEU A 301 -11.22 2.99 -17.09
CA LEU A 301 -10.92 1.65 -16.55
C LEU A 301 -11.42 0.52 -17.46
N GLN A 302 -12.54 0.72 -18.18
CA GLN A 302 -13.14 -0.30 -19.04
C GLN A 302 -12.51 -0.34 -20.43
N GLU A 303 -12.39 0.84 -21.06
CA GLU A 303 -11.95 0.98 -22.46
C GLU A 303 -10.46 1.24 -22.57
N ARG A 304 -9.79 1.59 -21.46
CA ARG A 304 -8.37 2.01 -21.42
C ARG A 304 -8.10 3.23 -22.30
N GLU A 305 -9.14 4.05 -22.49
CA GLU A 305 -9.14 5.23 -23.33
C GLU A 305 -9.79 6.40 -22.61
N TYR A 306 -9.37 7.61 -22.95
CA TYR A 306 -9.97 8.84 -22.46
C TYR A 306 -9.81 9.99 -23.47
N SER A 307 -10.54 11.09 -23.25
CA SER A 307 -10.40 12.31 -24.04
C SER A 307 -10.18 13.51 -23.13
N PRO A 308 -9.27 14.44 -23.49
CA PRO A 308 -9.12 15.72 -22.79
C PRO A 308 -10.41 16.54 -22.83
N VAL A 309 -10.61 17.38 -21.81
CA VAL A 309 -11.77 18.29 -21.75
C VAL A 309 -11.73 19.25 -22.95
N GLY A 310 -12.85 19.37 -23.67
CA GLY A 310 -12.94 20.14 -24.91
C GLY A 310 -12.23 19.53 -26.13
N GLY A 311 -11.57 18.36 -25.97
CA GLY A 311 -10.93 17.62 -27.07
C GLY A 311 -11.82 16.50 -27.60
N ARG A 312 -11.62 16.14 -28.89
CA ARG A 312 -12.25 14.98 -29.54
C ARG A 312 -11.28 13.82 -29.77
N GLN A 313 -10.01 14.04 -29.50
CA GLN A 313 -8.97 13.02 -29.65
C GLN A 313 -9.11 11.98 -28.54
N ILE A 314 -9.11 10.72 -28.91
CA ILE A 314 -9.06 9.59 -27.98
C ILE A 314 -7.59 9.26 -27.73
N LEU A 315 -7.21 9.17 -26.45
CA LEU A 315 -5.88 8.83 -25.98
C LEU A 315 -5.94 7.51 -25.21
N GLY A 316 -4.95 6.63 -25.42
CA GLY A 316 -4.82 5.37 -24.71
C GLY A 316 -4.21 5.57 -23.30
N PHE A 317 -4.61 4.73 -22.36
CA PHE A 317 -4.06 4.67 -21.03
C PHE A 317 -3.43 3.29 -20.76
N CYS A 318 -2.13 3.24 -20.48
CA CYS A 318 -1.35 2.00 -20.29
C CYS A 318 -0.95 1.77 -18.84
N GLY A 319 -1.36 2.64 -17.90
CA GLY A 319 -0.96 2.52 -16.50
C GLY A 319 -1.90 1.69 -15.64
N ARG A 320 -1.45 1.29 -14.47
CA ARG A 320 -2.26 0.68 -13.43
C ARG A 320 -2.92 1.74 -12.55
N VAL A 321 -4.15 1.54 -12.12
CA VAL A 321 -4.82 2.44 -11.18
C VAL A 321 -4.72 1.88 -9.76
N ILE A 322 -4.21 2.68 -8.85
CA ILE A 322 -4.20 2.46 -7.41
C ILE A 322 -5.09 3.54 -6.81
N ALA A 323 -6.16 3.17 -6.14
CA ALA A 323 -7.07 4.11 -5.49
C ALA A 323 -7.01 3.96 -3.98
N ALA A 324 -7.29 5.04 -3.26
CA ALA A 324 -7.44 4.99 -1.80
C ALA A 324 -8.73 5.67 -1.36
N ALA A 325 -9.37 5.08 -0.36
CA ALA A 325 -10.58 5.60 0.24
C ALA A 325 -10.56 5.43 1.76
N ASN A 326 -11.38 6.21 2.44
CA ASN A 326 -11.73 5.98 3.83
C ASN A 326 -12.80 4.88 3.93
N PRO A 327 -13.01 4.24 5.11
CA PRO A 327 -14.03 3.22 5.29
C PRO A 327 -15.46 3.67 4.99
N SER A 328 -15.73 5.00 5.01
CA SER A 328 -17.00 5.60 4.61
C SER A 328 -17.42 5.30 3.17
N ILE A 329 -16.53 4.78 2.32
CA ILE A 329 -16.88 4.42 0.93
C ILE A 329 -18.01 3.38 0.87
N ASP A 330 -18.11 2.50 1.86
CA ASP A 330 -19.20 1.51 1.92
C ASP A 330 -20.55 2.19 2.20
N GLN A 331 -20.56 3.30 2.96
CA GLN A 331 -21.74 4.13 3.16
C GLN A 331 -22.09 4.91 1.90
N HIS A 332 -21.12 5.55 1.23
CA HIS A 332 -21.35 6.25 -0.05
C HIS A 332 -21.92 5.33 -1.14
N LEU A 333 -21.54 4.04 -1.15
CA LEU A 333 -22.15 3.04 -2.01
C LEU A 333 -23.63 2.83 -1.68
N ASN A 334 -23.99 2.68 -0.40
CA ASN A 334 -25.36 2.47 0.04
C ASN A 334 -26.24 3.71 -0.20
N ASP A 335 -25.69 4.90 -0.05
CA ASP A 335 -26.38 6.18 -0.24
C ASP A 335 -26.49 6.60 -1.72
N GLY A 336 -25.84 5.84 -2.64
CA GLY A 336 -25.84 6.11 -4.09
C GLY A 336 -24.92 7.26 -4.51
N GLU A 337 -24.09 7.76 -3.62
CA GLU A 337 -23.08 8.80 -3.90
C GLU A 337 -21.87 8.23 -4.64
N PHE A 338 -21.63 6.92 -4.52
CA PHE A 338 -20.63 6.18 -5.26
C PHE A 338 -21.29 5.08 -6.09
N ARG A 339 -21.00 5.06 -7.39
CA ARG A 339 -21.63 4.12 -8.34
C ARG A 339 -21.13 2.70 -8.14
N HIS A 340 -22.02 1.74 -8.08
CA HIS A 340 -21.67 0.31 -7.96
C HIS A 340 -20.86 -0.21 -9.15
N ASP A 341 -21.20 0.20 -10.39
CA ASP A 341 -20.46 -0.23 -11.58
C ASP A 341 -19.02 0.28 -11.59
N PHE A 342 -18.80 1.52 -11.14
CA PHE A 342 -17.47 2.08 -11.00
C PHE A 342 -16.69 1.37 -9.88
N TYR A 343 -17.33 1.10 -8.74
CA TYR A 343 -16.72 0.36 -7.64
C TYR A 343 -16.21 -1.01 -8.09
N TYR A 344 -17.04 -1.82 -8.74
CA TYR A 344 -16.64 -3.15 -9.19
C TYR A 344 -15.52 -3.13 -10.23
N ARG A 345 -15.42 -2.09 -11.04
CA ARG A 345 -14.33 -1.97 -12.00
C ARG A 345 -13.04 -1.44 -11.36
N LEU A 346 -13.16 -0.54 -10.38
CA LEU A 346 -12.04 0.00 -9.62
C LEU A 346 -11.44 -1.03 -8.65
N CYS A 347 -12.28 -1.90 -8.09
CA CYS A 347 -11.94 -2.81 -7.01
C CYS A 347 -11.69 -4.23 -7.53
N SER A 348 -10.63 -4.42 -8.35
CA SER A 348 -10.19 -5.78 -8.70
C SER A 348 -9.58 -6.50 -7.48
N ASP A 349 -8.96 -5.74 -6.57
CA ASP A 349 -8.55 -6.18 -5.23
C ASP A 349 -8.81 -5.06 -4.22
N ARG A 350 -9.40 -5.39 -3.07
CA ARG A 350 -9.62 -4.49 -1.94
C ARG A 350 -8.67 -4.88 -0.82
N ILE A 351 -7.77 -3.98 -0.47
CA ILE A 351 -6.80 -4.18 0.59
C ILE A 351 -7.08 -3.22 1.74
N GLU A 352 -7.39 -3.76 2.90
CA GLU A 352 -7.65 -2.99 4.11
C GLU A 352 -6.35 -2.77 4.89
N LEU A 353 -6.13 -1.52 5.31
CA LEU A 353 -4.97 -1.13 6.10
C LEU A 353 -5.28 -1.29 7.59
N PRO A 354 -4.43 -1.97 8.36
CA PRO A 354 -4.61 -2.11 9.79
C PRO A 354 -4.47 -0.76 10.50
N THR A 355 -5.37 -0.51 11.45
CA THR A 355 -5.31 0.69 12.30
C THR A 355 -4.19 0.60 13.33
N LEU A 356 -3.72 1.75 13.83
CA LEU A 356 -2.66 1.77 14.85
C LEU A 356 -3.10 1.05 16.13
N ARG A 357 -4.36 1.25 16.57
CA ARG A 357 -4.92 0.55 17.74
C ARG A 357 -4.91 -0.97 17.59
N GLN A 358 -5.27 -1.48 16.39
CA GLN A 358 -5.20 -2.92 16.10
C GLN A 358 -3.76 -3.43 16.20
N ARG A 359 -2.82 -2.74 15.58
CA ARG A 359 -1.40 -3.10 15.57
C ARG A 359 -0.80 -3.16 16.97
N ILE A 360 -1.14 -2.16 17.83
CA ILE A 360 -0.69 -2.11 19.23
C ILE A 360 -1.36 -3.21 20.06
N SER A 361 -2.65 -3.49 19.82
CA SER A 361 -3.35 -4.56 20.56
C SER A 361 -2.80 -5.95 20.27
N GLU A 362 -2.41 -6.21 19.01
CA GLU A 362 -1.81 -7.50 18.62
C GLU A 362 -0.34 -7.62 19.06
N LEU A 363 0.40 -6.51 19.06
CA LEU A 363 1.82 -6.49 19.44
C LEU A 363 2.18 -5.15 20.14
N PRO A 364 2.10 -5.06 21.47
CA PRO A 364 2.37 -3.81 22.21
C PRO A 364 3.75 -3.18 21.93
N SER A 365 4.77 -3.99 21.67
CA SER A 365 6.12 -3.51 21.33
C SER A 365 6.19 -2.78 19.98
N GLU A 366 5.16 -2.87 19.16
CA GLU A 366 5.09 -2.17 17.89
C GLU A 366 5.04 -0.64 18.05
N LEU A 367 4.35 -0.15 19.08
CA LEU A 367 4.33 1.28 19.39
C LEU A 367 5.76 1.80 19.63
N GLU A 368 6.54 1.08 20.42
CA GLU A 368 7.92 1.44 20.74
C GLU A 368 8.83 1.48 19.49
N ALA A 369 8.68 0.49 18.61
CA ALA A 369 9.41 0.43 17.34
C ALA A 369 9.02 1.58 16.41
N MET A 370 7.73 1.91 16.35
CA MET A 370 7.22 3.04 15.57
C MET A 370 7.70 4.39 16.09
N VAL A 371 7.68 4.59 17.41
CA VAL A 371 8.22 5.80 18.06
C VAL A 371 9.70 5.98 17.70
N GLN A 372 10.50 4.94 17.80
CA GLN A 372 11.91 4.99 17.46
C GLN A 372 12.12 5.35 15.98
N TYR A 373 11.36 4.75 15.09
CA TYR A 373 11.40 5.07 13.65
C TYR A 373 11.01 6.53 13.38
N LEU A 374 9.91 7.01 13.98
CA LEU A 374 9.42 8.36 13.77
C LEU A 374 10.37 9.42 14.36
N ILE A 375 10.97 9.18 15.53
CA ILE A 375 12.01 10.06 16.07
C ILE A 375 13.17 10.18 15.09
N ARG A 376 13.68 9.05 14.58
CA ARG A 376 14.76 9.06 13.56
C ARG A 376 14.34 9.81 12.29
N LYS A 377 13.11 9.63 11.82
CA LYS A 377 12.56 10.33 10.66
C LYS A 377 12.49 11.85 10.89
N ILE A 378 12.09 12.28 12.09
CA ILE A 378 11.88 13.70 12.44
C ILE A 378 13.21 14.40 12.72
N THR A 379 14.11 13.78 13.49
CA THR A 379 15.33 14.38 14.00
C THR A 379 16.59 14.05 13.21
N GLY A 380 16.55 13.00 12.39
CA GLY A 380 17.72 12.45 11.69
C GLY A 380 18.62 11.55 12.53
N ILE A 381 18.39 11.46 13.86
CA ILE A 381 19.21 10.69 14.79
C ILE A 381 18.41 9.58 15.50
N SER A 382 19.13 8.56 15.97
CA SER A 382 18.56 7.53 16.85
C SER A 382 19.08 7.76 18.27
N ASP A 383 18.26 8.35 19.13
CA ASP A 383 18.61 8.67 20.51
C ASP A 383 17.68 7.94 21.48
N GLN A 384 18.26 7.21 22.44
CA GLN A 384 17.50 6.43 23.42
C GLN A 384 16.88 7.33 24.49
N GLY A 385 17.50 8.47 24.81
CA GLY A 385 16.97 9.45 25.76
C GLY A 385 15.70 10.10 25.21
N LEU A 386 15.71 10.54 23.95
CA LEU A 386 14.52 11.08 23.28
C LEU A 386 13.40 10.03 23.22
N LYS A 387 13.74 8.77 22.91
CA LYS A 387 12.77 7.67 22.92
C LYS A 387 12.16 7.48 24.30
N GLY A 388 12.98 7.44 25.37
CA GLY A 388 12.51 7.30 26.73
C GLY A 388 11.54 8.41 27.13
N MET A 389 11.90 9.67 26.87
CA MET A 389 11.06 10.84 27.15
C MET A 389 9.71 10.76 26.41
N VAL A 390 9.71 10.43 25.12
CA VAL A 390 8.48 10.29 24.35
C VAL A 390 7.62 9.17 24.88
N MET A 391 8.20 8.00 25.17
CA MET A 391 7.46 6.84 25.70
C MET A 391 6.87 7.13 27.09
N GLU A 392 7.56 7.89 27.94
CA GLU A 392 7.04 8.31 29.25
C GLU A 392 5.75 9.13 29.08
N VAL A 393 5.76 10.15 28.22
CA VAL A 393 4.55 10.96 27.95
C VAL A 393 3.45 10.10 27.34
N LEU A 394 3.75 9.26 26.34
CA LEU A 394 2.76 8.40 25.70
C LEU A 394 2.17 7.36 26.67
N SER A 395 2.92 6.92 27.69
CA SER A 395 2.42 5.98 28.70
C SER A 395 1.28 6.56 29.55
N THR A 396 1.14 7.88 29.61
CA THR A 396 0.03 8.55 30.30
C THR A 396 -1.29 8.45 29.53
N LEU A 397 -1.23 8.12 28.23
CA LEU A 397 -2.38 8.02 27.32
C LEU A 397 -2.96 6.60 27.29
N LYS A 398 -3.11 5.96 28.47
CA LYS A 398 -3.66 4.60 28.55
C LYS A 398 -5.07 4.54 27.94
N GLY A 399 -5.28 3.61 26.99
CA GLY A 399 -6.58 3.40 26.36
C GLY A 399 -6.93 4.42 25.26
N HIS A 400 -5.96 5.21 24.79
CA HIS A 400 -6.19 6.10 23.64
C HIS A 400 -6.28 5.30 22.34
N ASP A 401 -7.37 5.54 21.57
CA ASP A 401 -7.71 4.77 20.37
C ASP A 401 -6.98 5.20 19.10
N TRP A 402 -6.19 6.27 19.16
CA TRP A 402 -5.43 6.80 18.01
C TRP A 402 -6.29 7.03 16.76
N PRO A 403 -7.32 7.86 16.80
CA PRO A 403 -8.21 8.08 15.65
C PRO A 403 -7.48 8.62 14.41
N GLY A 404 -6.41 9.39 14.58
CA GLY A 404 -5.53 9.87 13.51
C GLY A 404 -4.41 8.90 13.14
N ASN A 405 -4.38 7.69 13.73
CA ASN A 405 -3.41 6.62 13.45
C ASN A 405 -1.94 7.09 13.50
N VAL A 406 -1.11 6.67 12.55
CA VAL A 406 0.33 7.02 12.48
C VAL A 406 0.55 8.52 12.30
N ARG A 407 -0.38 9.22 11.64
CA ARG A 407 -0.30 10.70 11.47
C ARG A 407 -0.45 11.39 12.82
N GLU A 408 -1.37 10.95 13.65
CA GLU A 408 -1.53 11.47 15.01
C GLU A 408 -0.31 11.13 15.89
N LEU A 409 0.19 9.90 15.83
CA LEU A 409 1.41 9.52 16.56
C LEU A 409 2.62 10.36 16.12
N GLU A 410 2.79 10.65 14.83
CA GLU A 410 3.86 11.52 14.33
C GLU A 410 3.70 12.95 14.87
N GLN A 411 2.49 13.49 14.92
CA GLN A 411 2.23 14.81 15.47
C GLN A 411 2.41 14.86 17.00
N SER A 412 1.96 13.84 17.70
CA SER A 412 2.19 13.74 19.17
C SER A 412 3.69 13.74 19.51
N ILE A 413 4.50 12.98 18.75
CA ILE A 413 5.95 12.99 18.90
C ILE A 413 6.53 14.37 18.66
N ARG A 414 6.12 15.06 17.58
CA ARG A 414 6.57 16.44 17.30
C ARG A 414 6.23 17.38 18.46
N GLN A 415 5.01 17.30 19.00
CA GLN A 415 4.58 18.13 20.11
C GLN A 415 5.36 17.81 21.38
N ILE A 416 5.57 16.53 21.69
CA ILE A 416 6.36 16.11 22.88
C ILE A 416 7.81 16.60 22.77
N LEU A 417 8.43 16.51 21.59
CA LEU A 417 9.79 17.02 21.36
C LEU A 417 9.90 18.54 21.56
N MET A 418 8.82 19.29 21.32
CA MET A 418 8.78 20.75 21.47
C MET A 418 8.42 21.21 22.87
N SER A 419 7.49 20.52 23.56
CA SER A 419 6.89 21.02 24.79
C SER A 419 6.90 20.01 25.96
N GLN A 420 7.43 18.80 25.74
CA GLN A 420 7.41 17.68 26.70
C GLN A 420 6.00 17.31 27.18
N HIS A 421 5.00 17.66 26.39
CA HIS A 421 3.59 17.42 26.69
C HIS A 421 2.81 17.11 25.40
N TYR A 422 1.76 16.29 25.53
CA TYR A 422 0.78 16.03 24.48
C TYR A 422 -0.62 15.86 25.08
N THR A 423 -1.59 16.56 24.50
CA THR A 423 -3.00 16.39 24.82
C THR A 423 -3.72 15.94 23.55
N PRO A 424 -4.28 14.71 23.53
CA PRO A 424 -5.06 14.24 22.40
C PRO A 424 -6.24 15.18 22.13
N TRP A 425 -6.48 15.45 20.85
CA TRP A 425 -7.72 16.09 20.47
C TRP A 425 -8.87 15.11 20.74
N LYS A 426 -9.87 15.58 21.48
CA LYS A 426 -11.10 14.83 21.70
C LYS A 426 -12.16 15.43 20.78
N GLU A 427 -12.84 14.58 20.02
CA GLU A 427 -14.09 15.04 19.41
C GLU A 427 -14.98 15.60 20.50
N PRO A 428 -15.60 16.78 20.30
CA PRO A 428 -16.63 17.23 21.22
C PRO A 428 -17.65 16.10 21.34
N ASP A 429 -17.89 15.65 22.56
CA ASP A 429 -18.98 14.69 22.78
C ASP A 429 -20.29 15.42 22.49
N ASP A 430 -20.85 15.17 21.32
CA ASP A 430 -22.10 15.82 20.86
C ASP A 430 -23.25 15.70 21.87
N SER A 431 -23.19 14.68 22.74
CA SER A 431 -24.15 14.48 23.82
C SER A 431 -23.87 15.41 25.01
N ILE A 432 -22.57 15.64 25.33
CA ILE A 432 -22.17 16.54 26.44
C ILE A 432 -22.36 18.00 26.02
N ASP A 433 -22.02 18.35 24.76
CA ASP A 433 -22.16 19.72 24.26
C ASP A 433 -23.64 20.19 24.24
N LYS A 434 -24.58 19.33 23.84
CA LYS A 434 -26.02 19.69 23.83
C LYS A 434 -26.57 19.90 25.24
N VAL A 435 -26.14 19.07 26.20
CA VAL A 435 -26.58 19.20 27.61
C VAL A 435 -25.92 20.42 28.24
N ASP A 436 -24.63 20.66 27.99
CA ASP A 436 -23.89 21.81 28.51
C ASP A 436 -24.36 23.13 27.87
N GLU A 437 -24.67 23.14 26.57
CA GLU A 437 -25.28 24.29 25.91
C GLU A 437 -26.67 24.60 26.46
N PHE A 438 -27.47 23.57 26.68
CA PHE A 438 -28.76 23.72 27.30
C PHE A 438 -28.70 24.23 28.74
N ALA A 439 -27.81 23.67 29.54
CA ALA A 439 -27.51 24.12 30.91
C ALA A 439 -27.00 25.57 30.94
N ARG A 440 -26.15 25.95 29.98
CA ARG A 440 -25.64 27.33 29.85
C ARG A 440 -26.75 28.31 29.46
N LYS A 441 -27.69 27.94 28.55
CA LYS A 441 -28.83 28.73 28.18
C LYS A 441 -29.82 28.92 29.37
N ILE A 442 -29.97 27.89 30.24
CA ILE A 442 -30.70 27.98 31.49
C ILE A 442 -30.06 29.01 32.43
N LYS A 443 -28.73 28.90 32.68
CA LYS A 443 -27.99 29.82 33.56
C LYS A 443 -28.05 31.26 33.11
N ASN A 444 -28.08 31.50 31.81
CA ASN A 444 -28.11 32.85 31.21
C ASN A 444 -29.54 33.39 31.05
N GLY A 445 -30.57 32.64 31.43
CA GLY A 445 -31.98 33.08 31.33
C GLY A 445 -32.44 33.35 29.88
N SER A 446 -31.81 32.72 28.88
CA SER A 446 -32.06 32.98 27.46
C SER A 446 -33.16 32.08 26.87
N LEU A 447 -33.74 31.18 27.66
CA LEU A 447 -34.78 30.25 27.22
C LEU A 447 -36.15 30.71 27.66
N THR A 448 -37.13 30.61 26.77
CA THR A 448 -38.55 30.70 27.14
C THR A 448 -39.00 29.48 27.92
N ALA A 449 -40.11 29.58 28.67
CA ALA A 449 -40.68 28.44 29.40
C ALA A 449 -41.03 27.25 28.47
N SER A 450 -41.42 27.53 27.22
CA SER A 450 -41.70 26.50 26.20
C SER A 450 -40.44 25.80 25.71
N GLU A 451 -39.38 26.53 25.47
CA GLU A 451 -38.08 25.97 25.05
C GLU A 451 -37.43 25.16 26.17
N LEU A 452 -37.52 25.63 27.40
CA LEU A 452 -37.08 24.90 28.60
C LEU A 452 -37.79 23.55 28.72
N ALA A 453 -39.15 23.57 28.62
CA ALA A 453 -39.93 22.35 28.68
C ALA A 453 -39.64 21.38 27.53
N SER A 454 -39.46 21.90 26.30
CA SER A 454 -39.12 21.08 25.13
C SER A 454 -37.70 20.46 25.23
N GLY A 455 -36.72 21.24 25.64
CA GLY A 455 -35.37 20.76 25.86
C GLY A 455 -35.29 19.70 26.97
N TYR A 456 -35.98 19.92 28.08
CA TYR A 456 -36.05 18.95 29.16
C TYR A 456 -36.80 17.68 28.76
N ALA A 457 -37.88 17.77 28.02
CA ALA A 457 -38.63 16.62 27.50
C ALA A 457 -37.74 15.77 26.56
N ARG A 458 -36.96 16.41 25.70
CA ARG A 458 -36.00 15.73 24.78
C ARG A 458 -34.91 14.99 25.55
N HIS A 459 -34.27 15.64 26.51
CA HIS A 459 -33.27 15.03 27.37
C HIS A 459 -33.83 13.81 28.12
N LEU A 460 -35.01 13.91 28.69
CA LEU A 460 -35.67 12.79 29.37
C LEU A 460 -36.03 11.65 28.41
N TYR A 461 -36.41 11.97 27.19
CA TYR A 461 -36.72 10.97 26.17
C TYR A 461 -35.47 10.22 25.70
N ASP A 462 -34.37 10.92 25.51
CA ASP A 462 -33.06 10.32 25.17
C ASP A 462 -32.55 9.36 26.27
N LEU A 463 -32.80 9.67 27.53
CA LEU A 463 -32.45 8.81 28.67
C LEU A 463 -33.40 7.60 28.84
N ASN A 464 -34.69 7.73 28.58
CA ASN A 464 -35.68 6.72 28.98
C ASN A 464 -36.31 5.95 27.80
N GLY A 465 -36.18 6.45 26.57
CA GLY A 465 -36.65 5.81 25.34
C GLY A 465 -38.18 5.69 25.16
N ASN A 466 -38.98 6.20 26.11
CA ASN A 466 -40.43 6.08 26.01
C ASN A 466 -41.24 7.29 26.56
N TYR A 467 -42.37 7.56 25.94
CA TYR A 467 -43.23 8.71 26.28
C TYR A 467 -43.89 8.60 27.65
N GLU A 468 -44.13 7.40 28.17
CA GLU A 468 -44.82 7.21 29.47
C GLU A 468 -43.91 7.59 30.65
N SER A 469 -42.66 7.22 30.58
CA SER A 469 -41.66 7.61 31.61
C SER A 469 -41.50 9.14 31.62
N VAL A 470 -41.34 9.76 30.44
CA VAL A 470 -41.22 11.21 30.32
C VAL A 470 -42.46 11.92 30.85
N SER A 471 -43.67 11.41 30.51
CA SER A 471 -44.96 11.93 31.00
C SER A 471 -45.04 11.91 32.52
N LYS A 472 -44.63 10.80 33.16
CA LYS A 472 -44.62 10.67 34.61
C LYS A 472 -43.59 11.62 35.28
N ILE A 473 -42.38 11.73 34.75
CA ILE A 473 -41.36 12.59 35.31
C ILE A 473 -41.71 14.06 35.19
N MET A 474 -42.21 14.47 34.02
CA MET A 474 -42.61 15.87 33.78
C MET A 474 -44.01 16.24 34.37
N ASN A 475 -44.74 15.27 34.88
CA ASN A 475 -46.10 15.42 35.37
C ASN A 475 -47.05 16.10 34.37
N VAL A 476 -46.97 15.66 33.09
CA VAL A 476 -47.81 16.14 31.99
C VAL A 476 -48.39 14.95 31.21
N ASP A 477 -49.47 15.15 30.49
CA ASP A 477 -50.02 14.06 29.67
C ASP A 477 -49.17 13.71 28.47
N ARG A 478 -49.32 12.49 27.94
CA ARG A 478 -48.54 11.96 26.83
C ARG A 478 -48.65 12.79 25.53
N ARG A 479 -49.77 13.46 25.29
CA ARG A 479 -49.98 14.32 24.11
C ARG A 479 -49.10 15.56 24.23
N THR A 480 -49.02 16.12 25.44
CA THR A 480 -48.17 17.27 25.76
C THR A 480 -46.69 16.93 25.59
N VAL A 481 -46.22 15.73 26.02
CA VAL A 481 -44.85 15.27 25.76
C VAL A 481 -44.59 15.20 24.26
N LYS A 482 -45.48 14.59 23.45
CA LYS A 482 -45.35 14.58 22.00
C LYS A 482 -45.27 15.98 21.39
N LYS A 483 -46.03 16.92 21.89
CA LYS A 483 -46.01 18.31 21.43
C LYS A 483 -44.68 18.99 21.74
N TYR A 484 -44.06 18.71 22.89
CA TYR A 484 -42.74 19.24 23.25
C TYR A 484 -41.61 18.63 22.39
N LEU A 485 -41.69 17.36 22.09
CA LEU A 485 -40.65 16.67 21.26
C LEU A 485 -40.73 17.05 19.77
N ASN A 486 -41.96 17.39 19.26
CA ASN A 486 -42.16 17.76 17.86
C ASN A 486 -41.97 19.28 17.60
N ARG A 487 -41.68 20.08 18.62
CA ARG A 487 -41.27 21.48 18.44
C ARG A 487 -39.74 21.52 18.18
N SER A 488 -39.38 21.82 16.93
CA SER A 488 -38.00 22.15 16.51
C SER A 488 -37.59 23.50 17.08
#